data_75208069bcf0ed01c1d7aa96ab2785b3
#
_entry.id   75208069bcf0ed01c1d7aa96ab2785b3
#
_cell.length_a   1.000
_cell.length_b   1.000
_cell.length_c   1.000
_cell.angle_alpha   90.00
_cell.angle_beta   90.00
_cell.angle_gamma   90.00
#
_symmetry.space_group_name_H-M   'P 1'
#
loop_
_entity.id
_entity.type
_entity.pdbx_description
1 polymer ?
#
loop_
_entity_poly.entity_id
_entity_poly.type
_entity_poly.pdbx_seq_one_letter_code
_entity_poly.pdbx_strand_id
1 'polypeptide(L)'
;MPGITNMENKRLLSIDIFRGLTVILMTIVNNPGDWGHIYAPLEHAEWHGYTLTDLVFPSFLFIVGISTVLSKPSEDQLLKIFKRAFRIFLLGLSLSFFSKIKVGDYTLIARLLAMALATVAFLGDYPLRRQFWVSVGAFVLMIGLCFSGLTDFEHVRIPGVLQRIAVVYLLVSLLHAYTSLRVQ
;
A
#
# COMPACT_ATOMS: atom_id res chain seq x y z
N MET A 1 23.28 38.21 -3.27
CA MET A 1 23.26 36.74 -3.56
C MET A 1 21.84 36.33 -3.91
N PRO A 2 21.46 36.22 -5.17
CA PRO A 2 20.14 35.73 -5.57
C PRO A 2 20.27 34.24 -5.88
N GLY A 3 19.73 33.35 -5.10
CA GLY A 3 19.75 31.91 -5.47
C GLY A 3 19.17 30.91 -4.48
N ILE A 4 18.75 31.29 -3.29
CA ILE A 4 18.33 30.30 -2.26
C ILE A 4 16.81 30.18 -2.10
N THR A 5 16.02 31.11 -2.64
CA THR A 5 14.58 31.17 -2.41
C THR A 5 13.69 30.35 -3.34
N ASN A 6 14.24 29.63 -4.34
CA ASN A 6 13.44 28.93 -5.34
C ASN A 6 13.47 27.38 -5.23
N MET A 7 14.00 26.82 -4.13
CA MET A 7 14.04 25.37 -3.92
C MET A 7 12.81 24.79 -3.19
N GLU A 8 11.91 25.64 -2.71
CA GLU A 8 10.83 25.22 -1.80
C GLU A 8 9.69 24.38 -2.40
N ASN A 9 9.59 24.27 -3.71
CA ASN A 9 8.49 23.53 -4.35
C ASN A 9 8.86 22.67 -5.58
N LYS A 10 10.14 22.41 -5.82
CA LYS A 10 10.50 21.48 -6.90
C LYS A 10 10.22 20.05 -6.46
N ARG A 11 9.13 19.47 -7.00
CA ARG A 11 8.95 18.02 -6.98
C ARG A 11 10.20 17.38 -7.58
N LEU A 12 10.78 16.41 -6.87
CA LEU A 12 11.92 15.68 -7.40
C LEU A 12 11.40 14.70 -8.46
N LEU A 13 11.44 15.14 -9.71
CA LEU A 13 10.98 14.38 -10.88
C LEU A 13 11.59 12.97 -10.93
N SER A 14 12.85 12.82 -10.50
CA SER A 14 13.53 11.54 -10.44
C SER A 14 12.84 10.52 -9.53
N ILE A 15 12.31 10.97 -8.38
CA ILE A 15 11.56 10.10 -7.46
C ILE A 15 10.21 9.71 -8.06
N ASP A 16 9.54 10.63 -8.71
CA ASP A 16 8.24 10.37 -9.34
C ASP A 16 8.40 9.40 -10.53
N ILE A 17 9.47 9.55 -11.33
CA ILE A 17 9.82 8.61 -12.42
C ILE A 17 10.13 7.24 -11.83
N PHE A 18 10.99 7.18 -10.80
CA PHE A 18 11.36 5.91 -10.17
C PHE A 18 10.14 5.18 -9.58
N ARG A 19 9.23 5.92 -8.94
CA ARG A 19 7.96 5.39 -8.46
C ARG A 19 7.09 4.83 -9.60
N GLY A 20 6.97 5.58 -10.70
CA GLY A 20 6.23 5.15 -11.88
C GLY A 20 6.81 3.85 -12.48
N LEU A 21 8.13 3.78 -12.66
CA LEU A 21 8.81 2.57 -13.14
C LEU A 21 8.59 1.37 -12.21
N THR A 22 8.67 1.58 -10.89
CA THR A 22 8.42 0.52 -9.91
C THR A 22 6.99 0.00 -9.99
N VAL A 23 5.99 0.88 -10.20
CA VAL A 23 4.58 0.48 -10.39
C VAL A 23 4.40 -0.31 -11.69
N ILE A 24 5.03 0.13 -12.79
CA ILE A 24 4.99 -0.60 -14.07
C ILE A 24 5.59 -1.99 -13.88
N LEU A 25 6.77 -2.10 -13.29
CA LEU A 25 7.43 -3.38 -13.04
C LEU A 25 6.57 -4.29 -12.17
N MET A 26 5.97 -3.74 -11.09
CA MET A 26 5.03 -4.49 -10.24
C MET A 26 3.85 -5.03 -11.04
N THR A 27 3.30 -4.25 -11.96
CA THR A 27 2.16 -4.67 -12.77
C THR A 27 2.55 -5.81 -13.72
N ILE A 28 3.72 -5.73 -14.34
CA ILE A 28 4.24 -6.77 -15.24
C ILE A 28 4.47 -8.07 -14.46
N VAL A 29 5.16 -8.00 -13.34
CA VAL A 29 5.53 -9.16 -12.52
C VAL A 29 4.30 -9.87 -11.93
N ASN A 30 3.26 -9.12 -11.55
CA ASN A 30 2.05 -9.70 -10.97
C ASN A 30 1.03 -10.19 -12.03
N ASN A 31 1.31 -10.01 -13.32
CA ASN A 31 0.42 -10.44 -14.41
C ASN A 31 1.21 -11.16 -15.52
N PRO A 32 1.82 -12.32 -15.21
CA PRO A 32 2.63 -13.04 -16.18
C PRO A 32 1.81 -13.71 -17.31
N GLY A 33 0.47 -13.67 -17.22
CA GLY A 33 -0.43 -14.35 -18.15
C GLY A 33 -0.60 -15.85 -17.83
N ASP A 34 0.47 -16.59 -17.81
CA ASP A 34 0.49 -17.99 -17.37
C ASP A 34 1.49 -18.17 -16.24
N TRP A 35 1.01 -18.63 -15.09
CA TRP A 35 1.85 -18.90 -13.91
C TRP A 35 2.72 -20.16 -14.03
N GLY A 36 2.42 -21.03 -14.99
CA GLY A 36 3.22 -22.22 -15.28
C GLY A 36 4.41 -21.95 -16.21
N HIS A 37 4.41 -20.81 -16.92
CA HIS A 37 5.42 -20.45 -17.90
C HIS A 37 5.84 -18.98 -17.74
N ILE A 38 6.45 -18.67 -16.60
CA ILE A 38 6.95 -17.32 -16.31
C ILE A 38 8.33 -17.14 -16.96
N TYR A 39 8.57 -15.97 -17.55
CA TYR A 39 9.88 -15.61 -18.07
C TYR A 39 10.89 -15.49 -16.92
N ALA A 40 12.00 -16.24 -16.99
CA ALA A 40 12.95 -16.41 -15.89
C ALA A 40 13.38 -15.10 -15.16
N PRO A 41 13.63 -13.95 -15.81
CA PRO A 41 13.92 -12.69 -15.13
C PRO A 41 12.76 -12.09 -14.32
N LEU A 42 11.52 -12.55 -14.57
CA LEU A 42 10.29 -12.11 -13.90
C LEU A 42 9.80 -13.11 -12.86
N GLU A 43 10.46 -14.23 -12.70
CA GLU A 43 10.22 -15.22 -11.67
C GLU A 43 10.95 -14.83 -10.37
N HIS A 44 10.42 -15.24 -9.22
CA HIS A 44 11.13 -15.10 -7.96
C HIS A 44 12.35 -16.03 -7.93
N ALA A 45 13.48 -15.55 -7.39
CA ALA A 45 14.63 -16.40 -7.14
C ALA A 45 14.26 -17.52 -6.14
N GLU A 46 14.65 -18.78 -6.43
CA GLU A 46 14.34 -19.91 -5.57
C GLU A 46 14.95 -19.76 -4.16
N TRP A 47 16.26 -19.60 -4.07
CA TRP A 47 16.96 -19.44 -2.78
C TRP A 47 18.15 -18.50 -2.88
N HIS A 48 18.99 -18.63 -3.89
CA HIS A 48 20.19 -17.83 -4.09
C HIS A 48 20.03 -16.83 -5.25
N GLY A 49 20.49 -15.61 -5.03
CA GLY A 49 20.39 -14.54 -6.01
C GLY A 49 19.13 -13.69 -5.85
N TYR A 50 18.90 -12.82 -6.80
CA TYR A 50 17.70 -11.99 -6.89
C TYR A 50 17.35 -11.72 -8.35
N THR A 51 16.07 -11.57 -8.62
CA THR A 51 15.51 -11.23 -9.93
C THR A 51 14.93 -9.82 -9.92
N LEU A 52 14.45 -9.36 -11.08
CA LEU A 52 13.73 -8.08 -11.17
C LEU A 52 12.48 -8.07 -10.28
N THR A 53 11.82 -9.21 -10.13
CA THR A 53 10.66 -9.40 -9.26
C THR A 53 10.98 -9.12 -7.80
N ASP A 54 12.11 -9.58 -7.32
CA ASP A 54 12.54 -9.41 -5.94
C ASP A 54 12.93 -7.96 -5.60
N LEU A 55 13.26 -7.16 -6.62
CA LEU A 55 13.59 -5.73 -6.46
C LEU A 55 12.37 -4.84 -6.29
N VAL A 56 11.18 -5.28 -6.71
CA VAL A 56 9.96 -4.45 -6.67
C VAL A 56 9.63 -3.99 -5.26
N PHE A 57 9.57 -4.91 -4.31
CA PHE A 57 9.19 -4.59 -2.93
C PHE A 57 10.23 -3.69 -2.21
N PRO A 58 11.53 -4.00 -2.25
CA PRO A 58 12.56 -3.10 -1.69
C PRO A 58 12.55 -1.71 -2.32
N SER A 59 12.31 -1.60 -3.64
CA SER A 59 12.20 -0.31 -4.33
C SER A 59 11.03 0.53 -3.79
N PHE A 60 9.87 -0.08 -3.52
CA PHE A 60 8.76 0.61 -2.88
C PHE A 60 9.12 1.09 -1.47
N LEU A 61 9.77 0.28 -0.65
CA LEU A 61 10.19 0.68 0.68
C LEU A 61 11.21 1.82 0.64
N PHE A 62 12.14 1.78 -0.29
CA PHE A 62 13.12 2.85 -0.51
C PHE A 62 12.43 4.17 -0.85
N ILE A 63 11.47 4.15 -1.80
CA ILE A 63 10.69 5.34 -2.17
C ILE A 63 9.91 5.88 -0.97
N VAL A 64 9.32 5.00 -0.16
CA VAL A 64 8.58 5.37 1.06
C VAL A 64 9.53 6.09 2.04
N GLY A 65 10.72 5.55 2.26
CA GLY A 65 11.74 6.16 3.12
C GLY A 65 12.11 7.57 2.68
N ILE A 66 12.51 7.72 1.41
CA ILE A 66 12.86 9.04 0.84
C ILE A 66 11.69 10.02 0.93
N SER A 67 10.48 9.57 0.55
CA SER A 67 9.29 10.43 0.57
C SER A 67 8.93 10.89 1.98
N THR A 68 9.23 10.11 3.01
CA THR A 68 9.01 10.46 4.41
C THR A 68 9.95 11.59 4.84
N VAL A 69 11.24 11.48 4.50
CA VAL A 69 12.25 12.50 4.82
C VAL A 69 11.98 13.81 4.09
N LEU A 70 11.55 13.76 2.85
CA LEU A 70 11.22 14.94 2.03
C LEU A 70 9.86 15.57 2.37
N SER A 71 9.07 14.92 3.20
CA SER A 71 7.77 15.44 3.63
C SER A 71 7.96 16.64 4.57
N LYS A 72 7.28 17.76 4.28
CA LYS A 72 7.35 18.93 5.14
C LYS A 72 6.78 18.64 6.54
N PRO A 73 7.44 19.06 7.62
CA PRO A 73 6.89 18.96 8.96
C PRO A 73 5.59 19.76 9.06
N SER A 74 4.62 19.24 9.79
CA SER A 74 3.28 19.83 9.98
C SER A 74 2.91 19.74 11.44
N GLU A 75 2.18 20.72 11.98
CA GLU A 75 1.73 20.75 13.37
C GLU A 75 1.01 19.47 13.80
N ASP A 76 0.21 18.86 12.88
CA ASP A 76 -0.50 17.60 13.11
C ASP A 76 0.21 16.39 12.45
N GLN A 77 1.53 16.39 12.42
CA GLN A 77 2.30 15.38 11.69
C GLN A 77 1.96 13.94 12.12
N LEU A 78 1.90 13.69 13.42
CA LEU A 78 1.59 12.36 13.96
C LEU A 78 0.23 11.84 13.51
N LEU A 79 -0.79 12.70 13.62
CA LEU A 79 -2.15 12.32 13.21
C LEU A 79 -2.22 11.99 11.73
N LYS A 80 -1.51 12.75 10.90
CA LYS A 80 -1.41 12.51 9.45
C LYS A 80 -0.68 11.20 9.14
N ILE A 81 0.41 10.90 9.87
CA ILE A 81 1.15 9.63 9.73
C ILE A 81 0.25 8.45 10.07
N PHE A 82 -0.41 8.47 11.23
CA PHE A 82 -1.31 7.41 11.64
C PHE A 82 -2.49 7.24 10.67
N LYS A 83 -3.13 8.34 10.26
CA LYS A 83 -4.24 8.32 9.30
C LYS A 83 -3.81 7.67 7.97
N ARG A 84 -2.63 8.02 7.46
CA ARG A 84 -2.10 7.49 6.21
C ARG A 84 -1.72 6.01 6.33
N ALA A 85 -0.99 5.63 7.39
CA ALA A 85 -0.63 4.24 7.65
C ALA A 85 -1.86 3.35 7.77
N PHE A 86 -2.86 3.80 8.54
CA PHE A 86 -4.10 3.10 8.75
C PHE A 86 -4.91 2.93 7.47
N ARG A 87 -4.99 3.97 6.63
CA ARG A 87 -5.64 3.89 5.30
C ARG A 87 -4.99 2.83 4.41
N ILE A 88 -3.64 2.82 4.32
CA ILE A 88 -2.90 1.86 3.50
C ILE A 88 -3.10 0.44 4.04
N PHE A 89 -3.07 0.27 5.36
CA PHE A 89 -3.27 -1.02 6.00
C PHE A 89 -4.67 -1.58 5.73
N LEU A 90 -5.71 -0.78 5.94
CA LEU A 90 -7.10 -1.18 5.70
C LEU A 90 -7.38 -1.44 4.22
N LEU A 91 -6.81 -0.63 3.33
CA LEU A 91 -6.93 -0.87 1.89
C LEU A 91 -6.30 -2.23 1.51
N GLY A 92 -5.09 -2.51 2.02
CA GLY A 92 -4.44 -3.80 1.80
C GLY A 92 -5.23 -4.97 2.36
N LEU A 93 -5.82 -4.82 3.54
CA LEU A 93 -6.68 -5.83 4.16
C LEU A 93 -7.93 -6.07 3.33
N SER A 94 -8.59 -5.01 2.89
CA SER A 94 -9.79 -5.08 2.04
C SER A 94 -9.52 -5.77 0.72
N LEU A 95 -8.40 -5.44 0.05
CA LEU A 95 -8.00 -6.11 -1.18
C LEU A 95 -7.79 -7.61 -0.99
N SER A 96 -7.16 -8.01 0.14
CA SER A 96 -6.95 -9.42 0.46
C SER A 96 -8.27 -10.17 0.71
N PHE A 97 -9.22 -9.56 1.40
CA PHE A 97 -10.52 -10.18 1.70
C PHE A 97 -11.45 -10.19 0.50
N PHE A 98 -11.66 -9.03 -0.13
CA PHE A 98 -12.62 -8.92 -1.23
C PHE A 98 -12.21 -9.67 -2.48
N SER A 99 -10.92 -9.90 -2.69
CA SER A 99 -10.43 -10.75 -3.78
C SER A 99 -10.87 -12.22 -3.65
N LYS A 100 -11.27 -12.65 -2.44
CA LYS A 100 -11.69 -14.03 -2.14
C LYS A 100 -13.20 -14.22 -2.08
N ILE A 101 -14.00 -13.18 -2.34
CA ILE A 101 -15.46 -13.29 -2.41
C ILE A 101 -15.85 -14.25 -3.55
N LYS A 102 -16.75 -15.19 -3.27
CA LYS A 102 -17.32 -16.13 -4.23
C LYS A 102 -18.84 -15.97 -4.23
N VAL A 103 -19.41 -15.51 -5.33
CA VAL A 103 -20.87 -15.30 -5.50
C VAL A 103 -21.31 -15.93 -6.83
N GLY A 104 -21.16 -17.23 -6.99
CA GLY A 104 -21.57 -17.93 -8.21
C GLY A 104 -21.11 -17.21 -9.50
N ASP A 105 -22.00 -17.02 -10.45
CA ASP A 105 -21.69 -16.39 -11.76
C ASP A 105 -21.36 -14.90 -11.67
N TYR A 106 -21.77 -14.21 -10.60
CA TYR A 106 -21.55 -12.78 -10.39
C TYR A 106 -20.29 -12.46 -9.58
N THR A 107 -19.42 -13.44 -9.35
CA THR A 107 -18.23 -13.28 -8.48
C THR A 107 -17.32 -12.13 -8.92
N LEU A 108 -17.09 -11.97 -10.22
CA LEU A 108 -16.23 -10.89 -10.73
C LEU A 108 -16.82 -9.50 -10.43
N ILE A 109 -18.11 -9.32 -10.71
CA ILE A 109 -18.81 -8.05 -10.50
C ILE A 109 -18.86 -7.72 -9.01
N ALA A 110 -19.17 -8.70 -8.16
CA ALA A 110 -19.20 -8.53 -6.71
C ALA A 110 -17.83 -8.12 -6.15
N ARG A 111 -16.74 -8.75 -6.61
CA ARG A 111 -15.37 -8.36 -6.23
C ARG A 111 -15.03 -6.95 -6.65
N LEU A 112 -15.30 -6.58 -7.90
CA LEU A 112 -15.01 -5.24 -8.42
C LEU A 112 -15.81 -4.17 -7.68
N LEU A 113 -17.09 -4.40 -7.40
CA LEU A 113 -17.92 -3.46 -6.64
C LEU A 113 -17.43 -3.33 -5.19
N ALA A 114 -17.12 -4.43 -4.52
CA ALA A 114 -16.60 -4.41 -3.15
C ALA A 114 -15.25 -3.69 -3.07
N MET A 115 -14.36 -3.93 -4.02
CA MET A 115 -13.06 -3.25 -4.11
C MET A 115 -13.22 -1.76 -4.41
N ALA A 116 -14.11 -1.37 -5.32
CA ALA A 116 -14.40 0.02 -5.64
C ALA A 116 -14.97 0.76 -4.43
N LEU A 117 -15.93 0.18 -3.72
CA LEU A 117 -16.50 0.74 -2.50
C LEU A 117 -15.45 0.90 -1.40
N ALA A 118 -14.62 -0.11 -1.17
CA ALA A 118 -13.53 -0.03 -0.21
C ALA A 118 -12.53 1.07 -0.57
N THR A 119 -12.17 1.19 -1.85
CA THR A 119 -11.25 2.22 -2.34
C THR A 119 -11.82 3.62 -2.08
N VAL A 120 -13.07 3.86 -2.44
CA VAL A 120 -13.75 5.14 -2.19
C VAL A 120 -13.84 5.43 -0.67
N ALA A 121 -14.19 4.43 0.14
CA ALA A 121 -14.31 4.58 1.58
C ALA A 121 -12.99 4.93 2.26
N PHE A 122 -11.88 4.32 1.84
CA PHE A 122 -10.58 4.51 2.51
C PHE A 122 -9.74 5.65 1.92
N LEU A 123 -9.85 5.93 0.62
CA LEU A 123 -9.12 7.02 -0.03
C LEU A 123 -9.85 8.37 0.04
N GLY A 124 -11.15 8.38 0.34
CA GLY A 124 -11.92 9.63 0.48
C GLY A 124 -11.35 10.54 1.57
N ASP A 125 -11.29 11.86 1.29
CA ASP A 125 -10.87 12.86 2.26
C ASP A 125 -12.03 13.24 3.18
N TYR A 126 -12.22 12.42 4.20
CA TYR A 126 -13.22 12.65 5.25
C TYR A 126 -12.56 13.23 6.52
N PRO A 127 -13.31 14.00 7.33
CA PRO A 127 -12.86 14.39 8.66
C PRO A 127 -12.57 13.12 9.50
N LEU A 128 -11.59 13.22 10.41
CA LEU A 128 -11.04 12.07 11.16
C LEU A 128 -12.14 11.19 11.81
N ARG A 129 -13.14 11.82 12.42
CA ARG A 129 -14.25 11.12 13.05
C ARG A 129 -15.05 10.28 12.06
N ARG A 130 -15.35 10.83 10.87
CA ARG A 130 -16.07 10.11 9.82
C ARG A 130 -15.21 8.99 9.22
N GLN A 131 -13.92 9.24 9.02
CA GLN A 131 -12.96 8.24 8.57
C GLN A 131 -12.92 7.04 9.50
N PHE A 132 -12.90 7.29 10.82
CA PHE A 132 -12.92 6.22 11.83
C PHE A 132 -14.18 5.34 11.70
N TRP A 133 -15.36 5.94 11.64
CA TRP A 133 -16.61 5.20 11.54
C TRP A 133 -16.75 4.44 10.21
N VAL A 134 -16.30 5.02 9.10
CA VAL A 134 -16.27 4.34 7.80
C VAL A 134 -15.32 3.13 7.86
N SER A 135 -14.17 3.27 8.49
CA SER A 135 -13.21 2.18 8.66
C SER A 135 -13.74 1.06 9.55
N VAL A 136 -14.40 1.41 10.66
CA VAL A 136 -15.07 0.44 11.55
C VAL A 136 -16.19 -0.27 10.81
N GLY A 137 -17.03 0.44 10.08
CA GLY A 137 -18.11 -0.13 9.28
C GLY A 137 -17.59 -1.12 8.22
N ALA A 138 -16.53 -0.76 7.50
CA ALA A 138 -15.89 -1.63 6.52
C ALA A 138 -15.27 -2.87 7.17
N PHE A 139 -14.66 -2.71 8.35
CA PHE A 139 -14.09 -3.83 9.11
C PHE A 139 -15.18 -4.80 9.60
N VAL A 140 -16.28 -4.28 10.13
CA VAL A 140 -17.44 -5.08 10.54
C VAL A 140 -18.07 -5.81 9.36
N LEU A 141 -18.17 -5.13 8.21
CA LEU A 141 -18.65 -5.75 6.97
C LEU A 141 -17.72 -6.92 6.54
N MET A 142 -16.41 -6.71 6.59
CA MET A 142 -15.44 -7.78 6.29
C MET A 142 -15.64 -8.97 7.22
N ILE A 143 -15.73 -8.74 8.53
CA ILE A 143 -15.98 -9.82 9.50
C ILE A 143 -17.30 -10.52 9.17
N GLY A 144 -18.38 -9.79 8.90
CA GLY A 144 -19.67 -10.35 8.52
C GLY A 144 -19.59 -11.24 7.26
N LEU A 145 -18.87 -10.79 6.23
CA LEU A 145 -18.62 -11.60 5.02
C LEU A 145 -17.82 -12.86 5.33
N CYS A 146 -16.96 -12.81 6.34
CA CYS A 146 -16.20 -13.94 6.80
C CYS A 146 -17.08 -15.08 7.33
N PHE A 147 -18.09 -14.77 8.10
CA PHE A 147 -19.02 -15.74 8.67
C PHE A 147 -20.14 -16.14 7.72
N SER A 148 -20.29 -15.47 6.58
CA SER A 148 -21.34 -15.75 5.60
C SER A 148 -21.06 -16.94 4.68
N GLY A 149 -19.87 -17.53 4.72
CA GLY A 149 -19.44 -18.59 3.79
C GLY A 149 -19.19 -18.12 2.36
N LEU A 150 -19.34 -16.81 2.08
CA LEU A 150 -19.09 -16.22 0.76
C LEU A 150 -17.60 -15.97 0.47
N THR A 151 -16.74 -16.15 1.48
CA THR A 151 -15.30 -15.94 1.36
C THR A 151 -14.51 -17.19 1.72
N ASP A 152 -13.45 -17.46 0.98
CA ASP A 152 -12.54 -18.58 1.23
C ASP A 152 -11.37 -18.10 2.11
N PHE A 153 -11.47 -18.37 3.42
CA PHE A 153 -10.51 -17.91 4.42
C PHE A 153 -9.15 -18.59 4.36
N GLU A 154 -9.10 -19.86 3.97
CA GLU A 154 -7.87 -20.65 4.00
C GLU A 154 -6.78 -20.05 3.10
N HIS A 155 -7.17 -19.21 2.13
CA HIS A 155 -6.27 -18.62 1.15
C HIS A 155 -6.03 -17.11 1.34
N VAL A 156 -6.47 -16.53 2.45
CA VAL A 156 -6.20 -15.10 2.74
C VAL A 156 -4.82 -14.93 3.33
N ARG A 157 -3.91 -14.29 2.58
CA ARG A 157 -2.57 -13.94 3.06
C ARG A 157 -2.62 -12.71 3.97
N ILE A 158 -2.30 -12.89 5.25
CA ILE A 158 -2.08 -11.82 6.22
C ILE A 158 -0.68 -12.05 6.82
N PRO A 159 0.25 -11.07 6.76
CA PRO A 159 0.15 -9.75 6.13
C PRO A 159 0.44 -9.76 4.61
N GLY A 160 -0.37 -9.03 3.85
CA GLY A 160 -0.10 -8.75 2.43
C GLY A 160 0.96 -7.65 2.23
N VAL A 161 1.30 -7.37 0.97
CA VAL A 161 2.33 -6.39 0.61
C VAL A 161 1.99 -4.98 1.11
N LEU A 162 0.75 -4.51 0.93
CA LEU A 162 0.32 -3.18 1.37
C LEU A 162 0.33 -3.03 2.89
N GLN A 163 -0.01 -4.09 3.64
CA GLN A 163 0.06 -4.08 5.10
C GLN A 163 1.50 -3.95 5.59
N ARG A 164 2.45 -4.65 4.95
CA ARG A 164 3.88 -4.52 5.26
C ARG A 164 4.39 -3.12 4.97
N ILE A 165 4.00 -2.53 3.83
CA ILE A 165 4.35 -1.14 3.48
C ILE A 165 3.77 -0.18 4.52
N ALA A 166 2.53 -0.37 4.97
CA ALA A 166 1.90 0.48 5.97
C ALA A 166 2.64 0.45 7.32
N VAL A 167 3.05 -0.74 7.76
CA VAL A 167 3.81 -0.91 9.02
C VAL A 167 5.19 -0.25 8.90
N VAL A 168 5.92 -0.50 7.81
CA VAL A 168 7.24 0.11 7.60
C VAL A 168 7.12 1.62 7.50
N TYR A 169 6.13 2.14 6.75
CA TYR A 169 5.85 3.58 6.68
C TYR A 169 5.60 4.18 8.07
N LEU A 170 4.78 3.53 8.90
CA LEU A 170 4.48 3.97 10.25
C LEU A 170 5.76 4.04 11.10
N LEU A 171 6.54 2.97 11.14
CA LEU A 171 7.77 2.89 11.92
C LEU A 171 8.81 3.93 11.47
N VAL A 172 9.08 4.02 10.17
CA VAL A 172 10.06 4.98 9.62
C VAL A 172 9.61 6.42 9.88
N SER A 173 8.31 6.71 9.70
CA SER A 173 7.78 8.06 9.93
C SER A 173 7.83 8.45 11.41
N LEU A 174 7.57 7.52 12.33
CA LEU A 174 7.69 7.76 13.78
C LEU A 174 9.15 7.95 14.19
N LEU A 175 10.06 7.11 13.70
CA LEU A 175 11.49 7.27 13.93
C LEU A 175 11.97 8.63 13.43
N HIS A 176 11.59 9.02 12.23
CA HIS A 176 11.95 10.33 11.66
C HIS A 176 11.38 11.51 12.46
N ALA A 177 10.17 11.36 13.03
CA ALA A 177 9.53 12.41 13.82
C ALA A 177 10.12 12.59 15.23
N TYR A 178 10.59 11.49 15.85
CA TYR A 178 11.02 11.50 17.26
C TYR A 178 12.53 11.38 17.47
N THR A 179 13.29 10.96 16.46
CA THR A 179 14.75 10.79 16.61
C THR A 179 15.52 11.91 15.94
N SER A 180 16.63 12.31 16.58
CA SER A 180 17.57 13.26 15.98
C SER A 180 18.37 12.58 14.85
N LEU A 181 18.87 13.39 13.90
CA LEU A 181 19.71 12.94 12.78
C LEU A 181 20.94 12.12 13.18
N ARG A 182 21.37 12.19 14.47
CA ARG A 182 22.50 11.40 14.99
C ARG A 182 22.14 9.96 15.33
N VAL A 183 20.84 9.66 15.46
CA VAL A 183 20.32 8.35 15.86
C VAL A 183 19.69 7.61 14.69
N GLN A 184 19.33 8.35 13.63
CA GLN A 184 18.85 7.80 12.36
C GLN A 184 19.98 7.23 11.51
#